data_6fc43119c43d4f1d7d8d2f05e7991286
#
_entry.id   6fc43119c43d4f1d7d8d2f05e7991286
#
_cell.length_a   1.000
_cell.length_b   1.000
_cell.length_c   1.000
_cell.angle_alpha   90.00
_cell.angle_beta   90.00
_cell.angle_gamma   90.00
#
_symmetry.space_group_name_H-M   'P 1'
#
loop_
_entity.id
_entity.type
_entity.pdbx_description
1 polymer ?
#
loop_
_entity_poly.entity_id
_entity_poly.type
_entity_poly.pdbx_seq_one_letter_code
_entity_poly.pdbx_strand_id
1 'polypeptide(L)'
;MDARVATLADLDVVAETIQLAFADDPVWSRAFAHPDDRGVAAFWRLWLEGALRYPWVWMTQAGEAVSVWIPPGGDELSPEQEAAFKRLAESSLGRRGASYLDAVMACFTEAHPHGEPHYYLSLLGTHPAHRGHGLGMALLAENLTRIDAEGAAAYLESSNSANDQRYQRLGFALHGRFNLPDDGPIVTTMWRPGRGPEPSPIRRP
;
A
#
# COMPACT_ATOMS: atom_id res chain seq x y z
N MET A 1 -8.01 -1.13 18.81
CA MET A 1 -8.95 -1.07 17.65
C MET A 1 -9.39 -2.49 17.36
N ASP A 2 -10.63 -2.67 16.94
CA ASP A 2 -11.11 -4.01 16.56
C ASP A 2 -10.86 -4.21 15.04
N ALA A 3 -9.64 -4.64 14.70
CA ALA A 3 -9.22 -4.89 13.34
C ALA A 3 -9.12 -6.40 13.08
N ARG A 4 -9.38 -6.82 11.84
CA ARG A 4 -9.31 -8.22 11.43
C ARG A 4 -8.59 -8.37 10.09
N VAL A 5 -8.11 -9.55 9.82
CA VAL A 5 -7.62 -9.94 8.50
C VAL A 5 -8.81 -10.02 7.54
N ALA A 6 -8.67 -9.39 6.39
CA ALA A 6 -9.62 -9.50 5.29
C ALA A 6 -9.44 -10.84 4.56
N THR A 7 -10.52 -11.32 3.99
CA THR A 7 -10.58 -12.54 3.18
C THR A 7 -11.13 -12.23 1.79
N LEU A 8 -11.14 -13.21 0.89
CA LEU A 8 -11.77 -13.05 -0.44
C LEU A 8 -13.26 -12.68 -0.36
N ALA A 9 -13.95 -13.03 0.74
CA ALA A 9 -15.34 -12.60 0.94
C ALA A 9 -15.47 -11.09 1.19
N ASP A 10 -14.39 -10.42 1.60
CA ASP A 10 -14.34 -8.99 1.87
C ASP A 10 -13.87 -8.16 0.65
N LEU A 11 -13.50 -8.82 -0.46
CA LEU A 11 -12.86 -8.19 -1.61
C LEU A 11 -13.62 -6.96 -2.12
N ASP A 12 -14.95 -7.02 -2.19
CA ASP A 12 -15.77 -5.90 -2.67
C ASP A 12 -15.67 -4.68 -1.73
N VAL A 13 -15.74 -4.91 -0.43
CA VAL A 13 -15.65 -3.85 0.59
C VAL A 13 -14.26 -3.22 0.63
N VAL A 14 -13.21 -4.04 0.63
CA VAL A 14 -11.83 -3.50 0.65
C VAL A 14 -11.48 -2.78 -0.65
N ALA A 15 -11.98 -3.26 -1.80
CA ALA A 15 -11.77 -2.61 -3.09
C ALA A 15 -12.47 -1.25 -3.18
N GLU A 16 -13.72 -1.16 -2.74
CA GLU A 16 -14.46 0.10 -2.68
C GLU A 16 -13.76 1.11 -1.77
N THR A 17 -13.36 0.69 -0.56
CA THR A 17 -12.67 1.58 0.39
C THR A 17 -11.36 2.12 -0.19
N ILE A 18 -10.54 1.27 -0.82
CA ILE A 18 -9.28 1.70 -1.45
C ILE A 18 -9.56 2.61 -2.65
N GLN A 19 -10.47 2.25 -3.54
CA GLN A 19 -10.84 3.10 -4.68
C GLN A 19 -11.23 4.51 -4.23
N LEU A 20 -12.12 4.61 -3.26
CA LEU A 20 -12.58 5.90 -2.75
C LEU A 20 -11.49 6.65 -1.97
N ALA A 21 -10.63 5.93 -1.24
CA ALA A 21 -9.53 6.55 -0.51
C ALA A 21 -8.47 7.16 -1.45
N PHE A 22 -8.25 6.56 -2.61
CA PHE A 22 -7.24 6.99 -3.58
C PHE A 22 -7.82 7.83 -4.75
N ALA A 23 -9.11 8.15 -4.75
CA ALA A 23 -9.75 8.93 -5.83
C ALA A 23 -9.07 10.29 -6.07
N ASP A 24 -8.65 10.97 -4.99
CA ASP A 24 -7.97 12.27 -5.02
C ASP A 24 -6.45 12.17 -4.73
N ASP A 25 -5.89 10.96 -4.74
CA ASP A 25 -4.45 10.78 -4.50
C ASP A 25 -3.63 11.38 -5.65
N PRO A 26 -2.55 12.14 -5.36
CA PRO A 26 -1.78 12.85 -6.40
C PRO A 26 -1.21 11.94 -7.48
N VAL A 27 -0.85 10.70 -7.15
CA VAL A 27 -0.30 9.72 -8.09
C VAL A 27 -1.41 9.04 -8.86
N TRP A 28 -2.35 8.42 -8.13
CA TRP A 28 -3.31 7.50 -8.72
C TRP A 28 -4.43 8.20 -9.48
N SER A 29 -4.87 9.39 -9.05
CA SER A 29 -5.81 10.21 -9.83
C SER A 29 -5.26 10.60 -11.20
N ARG A 30 -3.92 10.79 -11.30
CA ARG A 30 -3.25 11.08 -12.57
C ARG A 30 -3.01 9.80 -13.39
N ALA A 31 -2.60 8.71 -12.75
CA ALA A 31 -2.35 7.44 -13.42
C ALA A 31 -3.62 6.86 -14.05
N PHE A 32 -4.76 7.07 -13.40
CA PHE A 32 -6.08 6.65 -13.88
C PHE A 32 -6.88 7.80 -14.54
N ALA A 33 -6.21 8.87 -14.98
CA ALA A 33 -6.89 9.96 -15.67
C ALA A 33 -7.63 9.44 -16.93
N HIS A 34 -8.93 9.66 -16.98
CA HIS A 34 -9.85 9.31 -18.07
C HIS A 34 -10.42 7.86 -18.15
N PRO A 35 -10.16 6.93 -17.24
CA PRO A 35 -10.96 5.72 -17.22
C PRO A 35 -12.38 6.05 -16.74
N ASP A 36 -13.33 5.23 -17.14
CA ASP A 36 -14.61 5.22 -16.46
C ASP A 36 -14.42 4.65 -15.03
N ASP A 37 -15.37 4.93 -14.13
CA ASP A 37 -15.31 4.45 -12.75
C ASP A 37 -15.17 2.92 -12.65
N ARG A 38 -15.67 2.18 -13.66
CA ARG A 38 -15.58 0.73 -13.73
C ARG A 38 -14.16 0.25 -14.02
N GLY A 39 -13.41 0.96 -14.86
CA GLY A 39 -12.01 0.65 -15.14
C GLY A 39 -11.17 0.79 -13.89
N VAL A 40 -11.34 1.90 -13.15
CA VAL A 40 -10.61 2.13 -11.88
C VAL A 40 -10.96 1.07 -10.83
N ALA A 41 -12.24 0.74 -10.67
CA ALA A 41 -12.69 -0.33 -9.76
C ALA A 41 -12.04 -1.68 -10.10
N ALA A 42 -11.94 -2.02 -11.39
CA ALA A 42 -11.32 -3.26 -11.82
C ALA A 42 -9.83 -3.34 -11.51
N PHE A 43 -9.10 -2.20 -11.59
CA PHE A 43 -7.69 -2.14 -11.19
C PHE A 43 -7.51 -2.43 -9.69
N TRP A 44 -8.24 -1.72 -8.85
CA TRP A 44 -8.13 -1.93 -7.40
C TRP A 44 -8.56 -3.33 -6.98
N ARG A 45 -9.62 -3.86 -7.62
CA ARG A 45 -10.06 -5.22 -7.36
C ARG A 45 -8.99 -6.26 -7.70
N LEU A 46 -8.36 -6.15 -8.88
CA LEU A 46 -7.30 -7.07 -9.31
C LEU A 46 -6.09 -7.02 -8.37
N TRP A 47 -5.70 -5.81 -7.96
CA TRP A 47 -4.60 -5.60 -7.02
C TRP A 47 -4.86 -6.23 -5.66
N LEU A 48 -6.03 -5.98 -5.10
CA LEU A 48 -6.42 -6.52 -3.80
C LEU A 48 -6.63 -8.03 -3.82
N GLU A 49 -7.17 -8.59 -4.90
CA GLU A 49 -7.26 -10.03 -5.09
C GLU A 49 -5.88 -10.68 -5.05
N GLY A 50 -4.88 -10.03 -5.66
CA GLY A 50 -3.49 -10.45 -5.57
C GLY A 50 -2.95 -10.44 -4.13
N ALA A 51 -3.15 -9.33 -3.42
CA ALA A 51 -2.66 -9.16 -2.06
C ALA A 51 -3.36 -10.09 -1.03
N LEU A 52 -4.63 -10.43 -1.25
CA LEU A 52 -5.41 -11.35 -0.39
C LEU A 52 -4.89 -12.79 -0.37
N ARG A 53 -3.87 -13.13 -1.18
CA ARG A 53 -3.11 -14.39 -1.04
C ARG A 53 -2.36 -14.47 0.29
N TYR A 54 -2.07 -13.31 0.90
CA TYR A 54 -1.36 -13.20 2.15
C TYR A 54 -2.32 -12.85 3.28
N PRO A 55 -2.12 -13.36 4.52
CA PRO A 55 -2.92 -12.99 5.68
C PRO A 55 -2.50 -11.61 6.23
N TRP A 56 -2.20 -10.68 5.33
CA TRP A 56 -1.66 -9.35 5.65
C TRP A 56 -2.45 -8.20 5.02
N VAL A 57 -3.67 -8.47 4.54
CA VAL A 57 -4.66 -7.43 4.28
C VAL A 57 -5.53 -7.27 5.52
N TRP A 58 -5.45 -6.13 6.17
CA TRP A 58 -6.17 -5.84 7.40
C TRP A 58 -7.24 -4.77 7.17
N MET A 59 -8.34 -4.90 7.87
CA MET A 59 -9.43 -3.93 7.82
C MET A 59 -10.07 -3.74 9.20
N THR A 60 -10.70 -2.59 9.40
CA THR A 60 -11.67 -2.39 10.50
C THR A 60 -12.89 -3.26 10.27
N GLN A 61 -13.71 -3.51 11.30
CA GLN A 61 -14.83 -4.48 11.22
C GLN A 61 -15.76 -4.23 10.03
N ALA A 62 -16.09 -2.99 9.72
CA ALA A 62 -16.97 -2.62 8.61
C ALA A 62 -16.23 -2.12 7.35
N GLY A 63 -14.89 -2.18 7.33
CA GLY A 63 -14.09 -1.79 6.17
C GLY A 63 -13.84 -0.28 6.04
N GLU A 64 -14.05 0.50 7.09
CA GLU A 64 -13.84 1.96 7.06
C GLU A 64 -12.39 2.35 6.82
N ALA A 65 -11.45 1.47 7.20
CA ALA A 65 -10.02 1.59 6.90
C ALA A 65 -9.45 0.23 6.50
N VAL A 66 -8.53 0.26 5.54
CA VAL A 66 -7.87 -0.92 4.98
C VAL A 66 -6.37 -0.66 4.88
N SER A 67 -5.55 -1.63 5.26
CA SER A 67 -4.11 -1.67 5.02
C SER A 67 -3.73 -2.95 4.31
N VAL A 68 -2.89 -2.82 3.30
CA VAL A 68 -2.43 -3.92 2.46
C VAL A 68 -0.93 -4.03 2.61
N TRP A 69 -0.47 -5.15 3.14
CA TRP A 69 0.92 -5.45 3.33
C TRP A 69 1.34 -6.64 2.48
N ILE A 70 2.49 -6.52 1.87
CA ILE A 70 3.17 -7.62 1.19
C ILE A 70 4.29 -8.11 2.12
N PRO A 71 4.29 -9.38 2.50
CA PRO A 71 5.32 -9.93 3.38
C PRO A 71 6.67 -10.04 2.67
N PRO A 72 7.79 -10.17 3.41
CA PRO A 72 9.11 -10.32 2.82
C PRO A 72 9.16 -11.44 1.77
N GLY A 73 9.66 -11.11 0.57
CA GLY A 73 9.74 -12.02 -0.56
C GLY A 73 8.43 -12.31 -1.28
N GLY A 74 7.36 -11.62 -0.92
CA GLY A 74 6.09 -11.67 -1.64
C GLY A 74 6.04 -10.66 -2.79
N ASP A 75 5.17 -10.93 -3.76
CA ASP A 75 4.83 -10.05 -4.87
C ASP A 75 3.38 -9.57 -4.73
N GLU A 76 3.07 -8.37 -5.21
CA GLU A 76 1.70 -7.83 -5.15
C GLU A 76 0.76 -8.59 -6.08
N LEU A 77 1.23 -8.95 -7.26
CA LEU A 77 0.49 -9.68 -8.28
C LEU A 77 1.19 -10.99 -8.63
N SER A 78 0.43 -12.01 -8.99
CA SER A 78 0.99 -13.20 -9.64
C SER A 78 1.34 -12.89 -11.11
N PRO A 79 2.17 -13.70 -11.80
CA PRO A 79 2.46 -13.50 -13.22
C PRO A 79 1.21 -13.47 -14.11
N GLU A 80 0.18 -14.24 -13.78
CA GLU A 80 -1.10 -14.22 -14.49
C GLU A 80 -1.87 -12.93 -14.24
N GLN A 81 -1.81 -12.40 -13.00
CA GLN A 81 -2.43 -11.13 -12.62
C GLN A 81 -1.70 -9.94 -13.22
N GLU A 82 -0.36 -9.96 -13.32
CA GLU A 82 0.40 -8.94 -14.05
C GLU A 82 -0.01 -8.87 -15.53
N ALA A 83 -0.16 -10.02 -16.17
CA ALA A 83 -0.64 -10.07 -17.55
C ALA A 83 -2.08 -9.55 -17.68
N ALA A 84 -2.94 -9.82 -16.69
CA ALA A 84 -4.29 -9.29 -16.64
C ALA A 84 -4.31 -7.77 -16.40
N PHE A 85 -3.43 -7.27 -15.54
CA PHE A 85 -3.26 -5.84 -15.25
C PHE A 85 -2.87 -5.06 -16.52
N LYS A 86 -1.91 -5.55 -17.30
CA LYS A 86 -1.50 -4.94 -18.57
C LYS A 86 -2.65 -4.89 -19.57
N ARG A 87 -3.38 -5.99 -19.75
CA ARG A 87 -4.57 -6.01 -20.64
C ARG A 87 -5.65 -5.04 -20.18
N LEU A 88 -5.88 -4.95 -18.87
CA LEU A 88 -6.84 -4.02 -18.30
C LEU A 88 -6.41 -2.57 -18.54
N ALA A 89 -5.10 -2.26 -18.36
CA ALA A 89 -4.57 -0.94 -18.65
C ALA A 89 -4.78 -0.55 -20.12
N GLU A 90 -4.44 -1.42 -21.06
CA GLU A 90 -4.62 -1.16 -22.49
C GLU A 90 -6.09 -0.93 -22.86
N SER A 91 -7.00 -1.74 -22.31
CA SER A 91 -8.43 -1.65 -22.61
C SER A 91 -9.13 -0.45 -21.98
N SER A 92 -8.72 -0.06 -20.76
CA SER A 92 -9.38 1.00 -19.99
C SER A 92 -8.78 2.39 -20.21
N LEU A 93 -7.42 2.47 -20.37
CA LEU A 93 -6.71 3.73 -20.50
C LEU A 93 -6.28 4.04 -21.94
N GLY A 94 -6.43 3.08 -22.84
CA GLY A 94 -5.85 3.14 -24.17
C GLY A 94 -4.31 3.11 -24.15
N ARG A 95 -3.68 3.09 -25.31
CA ARG A 95 -2.23 2.91 -25.45
C ARG A 95 -1.40 3.94 -24.66
N ARG A 96 -1.79 5.22 -24.73
CA ARG A 96 -1.03 6.30 -24.08
C ARG A 96 -1.15 6.20 -22.55
N GLY A 97 -2.36 5.98 -22.03
CA GLY A 97 -2.57 5.84 -20.58
C GLY A 97 -1.90 4.58 -20.02
N ALA A 98 -1.98 3.45 -20.74
CA ALA A 98 -1.30 2.22 -20.36
C ALA A 98 0.24 2.41 -20.31
N SER A 99 0.83 3.05 -21.33
CA SER A 99 2.28 3.36 -21.33
C SER A 99 2.68 4.29 -20.18
N TYR A 100 1.83 5.26 -19.81
CA TYR A 100 2.08 6.12 -18.66
C TYR A 100 2.01 5.33 -17.35
N LEU A 101 0.99 4.49 -17.17
CA LEU A 101 0.86 3.61 -15.99
C LEU A 101 2.06 2.65 -15.87
N ASP A 102 2.51 2.04 -16.98
CA ASP A 102 3.71 1.19 -16.99
C ASP A 102 4.96 1.97 -16.54
N ALA A 103 5.13 3.21 -17.00
CA ALA A 103 6.24 4.05 -16.58
C ALA A 103 6.16 4.45 -15.10
N VAL A 104 4.94 4.71 -14.59
CA VAL A 104 4.71 4.94 -13.15
C VAL A 104 5.11 3.70 -12.35
N MET A 105 4.62 2.52 -12.73
CA MET A 105 4.95 1.26 -12.03
C MET A 105 6.44 0.95 -12.06
N ALA A 106 7.13 1.25 -13.18
CA ALA A 106 8.58 1.09 -13.28
C ALA A 106 9.34 1.96 -12.27
N CYS A 107 8.89 3.20 -12.03
CA CYS A 107 9.50 4.07 -11.01
C CYS A 107 9.36 3.47 -9.60
N PHE A 108 8.22 2.89 -9.26
CA PHE A 108 8.02 2.21 -7.98
C PHE A 108 8.93 0.99 -7.85
N THR A 109 8.99 0.16 -8.89
CA THR A 109 9.87 -1.03 -8.92
C THR A 109 11.34 -0.67 -8.76
N GLU A 110 11.81 0.40 -9.44
CA GLU A 110 13.19 0.85 -9.35
C GLU A 110 13.54 1.41 -7.96
N ALA A 111 12.59 2.10 -7.32
CA ALA A 111 12.78 2.69 -6.00
C ALA A 111 12.66 1.68 -4.86
N HIS A 112 12.06 0.52 -5.12
CA HIS A 112 11.83 -0.51 -4.11
C HIS A 112 13.16 -1.12 -3.62
N PRO A 113 13.42 -1.20 -2.30
CA PRO A 113 14.68 -1.76 -1.79
C PRO A 113 14.77 -3.27 -1.99
N HIS A 114 15.92 -3.75 -2.49
CA HIS A 114 16.15 -5.17 -2.80
C HIS A 114 17.07 -5.89 -1.79
N GLY A 115 17.58 -5.20 -0.77
CA GLY A 115 18.60 -5.72 0.11
C GLY A 115 18.06 -6.45 1.34
N GLU A 116 17.45 -5.72 2.25
CA GLU A 116 16.97 -6.23 3.53
C GLU A 116 15.51 -6.72 3.41
N PRO A 117 15.20 -7.95 3.88
CA PRO A 117 13.82 -8.42 3.93
C PRO A 117 12.93 -7.49 4.76
N HIS A 118 11.78 -7.11 4.24
CA HIS A 118 10.88 -6.17 4.91
C HIS A 118 9.42 -6.43 4.51
N TYR A 119 8.51 -5.96 5.36
CA TYR A 119 7.11 -5.82 5.03
C TYR A 119 6.91 -4.55 4.21
N TYR A 120 6.23 -4.67 3.08
CA TYR A 120 5.89 -3.53 2.23
C TYR A 120 4.43 -3.11 2.42
N LEU A 121 4.21 -1.88 2.91
CA LEU A 121 2.89 -1.28 2.94
C LEU A 121 2.52 -0.79 1.55
N SER A 122 1.88 -1.65 0.77
CA SER A 122 1.44 -1.34 -0.60
C SER A 122 0.31 -0.31 -0.61
N LEU A 123 -0.73 -0.49 0.21
CA LEU A 123 -1.86 0.44 0.28
C LEU A 123 -2.28 0.69 1.74
N LEU A 124 -2.66 1.95 2.02
CA LEU A 124 -3.32 2.35 3.26
C LEU A 124 -4.43 3.34 2.93
N GLY A 125 -5.67 2.94 3.08
CA GLY A 125 -6.83 3.76 2.77
C GLY A 125 -7.80 3.89 3.93
N THR A 126 -8.45 5.05 4.02
CA THR A 126 -9.62 5.27 4.90
C THR A 126 -10.75 5.81 4.03
N HIS A 127 -11.89 5.15 4.09
CA HIS A 127 -13.08 5.56 3.37
C HIS A 127 -13.40 7.04 3.65
N PRO A 128 -13.70 7.87 2.65
CA PRO A 128 -13.86 9.32 2.81
C PRO A 128 -14.85 9.72 3.91
N ALA A 129 -15.96 9.01 4.07
CA ALA A 129 -16.95 9.25 5.10
C ALA A 129 -16.45 9.04 6.54
N HIS A 130 -15.30 8.37 6.71
CA HIS A 130 -14.70 8.01 8.01
C HIS A 130 -13.33 8.66 8.23
N ARG A 131 -12.94 9.61 7.36
CA ARG A 131 -11.70 10.38 7.54
C ARG A 131 -11.78 11.30 8.77
N GLY A 132 -10.61 11.69 9.28
CA GLY A 132 -10.52 12.59 10.45
C GLY A 132 -10.57 11.89 11.81
N HIS A 133 -10.95 10.62 11.88
CA HIS A 133 -11.05 9.85 13.13
C HIS A 133 -9.80 9.02 13.46
N GLY A 134 -8.74 9.12 12.65
CA GLY A 134 -7.47 8.43 12.89
C GLY A 134 -7.47 6.93 12.61
N LEU A 135 -8.52 6.36 12.00
CA LEU A 135 -8.70 4.92 11.81
C LEU A 135 -7.54 4.27 11.03
N GLY A 136 -7.13 4.86 9.90
CA GLY A 136 -6.03 4.33 9.09
C GLY A 136 -4.71 4.29 9.86
N MET A 137 -4.39 5.35 10.62
CA MET A 137 -3.15 5.39 11.41
C MET A 137 -3.19 4.46 12.61
N ALA A 138 -4.34 4.25 13.22
CA ALA A 138 -4.50 3.29 14.30
C ALA A 138 -4.39 1.85 13.79
N LEU A 139 -4.97 1.55 12.60
CA LEU A 139 -4.81 0.26 11.93
C LEU A 139 -3.34 -0.01 11.58
N LEU A 140 -2.65 0.99 11.02
CA LEU A 140 -1.22 0.91 10.73
C LEU A 140 -0.40 0.63 11.99
N ALA A 141 -0.66 1.32 13.11
CA ALA A 141 0.05 1.12 14.37
C ALA A 141 -0.15 -0.30 14.92
N GLU A 142 -1.36 -0.86 14.80
CA GLU A 142 -1.64 -2.25 15.22
C GLU A 142 -0.88 -3.25 14.34
N ASN A 143 -0.82 -3.05 13.02
CA ASN A 143 -0.05 -3.92 12.14
C ASN A 143 1.45 -3.84 12.43
N LEU A 144 1.98 -2.64 12.68
CA LEU A 144 3.39 -2.47 13.03
C LEU A 144 3.76 -3.17 14.34
N THR A 145 2.84 -3.26 15.30
CA THR A 145 3.07 -4.05 16.53
C THR A 145 3.28 -5.54 16.21
N ARG A 146 2.58 -6.08 15.22
CA ARG A 146 2.74 -7.48 14.77
C ARG A 146 4.06 -7.66 14.02
N ILE A 147 4.42 -6.73 13.14
CA ILE A 147 5.68 -6.73 12.41
C ILE A 147 6.86 -6.61 13.39
N ASP A 148 6.74 -5.77 14.44
CA ASP A 148 7.75 -5.65 15.50
C ASP A 148 7.93 -6.96 16.29
N ALA A 149 6.86 -7.71 16.53
CA ALA A 149 6.95 -9.01 17.20
C ALA A 149 7.75 -10.04 16.38
N GLU A 150 7.80 -9.89 15.07
CA GLU A 150 8.63 -10.69 14.15
C GLU A 150 10.06 -10.14 14.02
N GLY A 151 10.35 -8.97 14.58
CA GLY A 151 11.64 -8.29 14.45
C GLY A 151 11.90 -7.75 13.03
N ALA A 152 10.88 -7.68 12.18
CA ALA A 152 11.01 -7.35 10.78
C ALA A 152 11.00 -5.82 10.54
N ALA A 153 11.67 -5.41 9.46
CA ALA A 153 11.60 -4.05 8.94
C ALA A 153 10.30 -3.80 8.16
N ALA A 154 9.96 -2.53 7.97
CA ALA A 154 8.82 -2.10 7.17
C ALA A 154 9.21 -0.98 6.22
N TYR A 155 8.63 -1.00 5.02
CA TYR A 155 8.84 -0.03 3.95
C TYR A 155 7.51 0.47 3.40
N LEU A 156 7.50 1.71 2.91
CA LEU A 156 6.36 2.28 2.19
C LEU A 156 6.81 3.36 1.19
N GLU A 157 5.96 3.61 0.21
CA GLU A 157 6.04 4.75 -0.69
C GLU A 157 4.84 5.68 -0.45
N SER A 158 5.13 6.89 0.03
CA SER A 158 4.12 7.91 0.28
C SER A 158 3.82 8.68 -1.01
N SER A 159 2.69 8.38 -1.63
CA SER A 159 2.18 9.08 -2.83
C SER A 159 1.72 10.51 -2.54
N ASN A 160 1.44 10.82 -1.27
CA ASN A 160 1.00 12.13 -0.81
C ASN A 160 1.84 12.58 0.39
N SER A 161 2.73 13.56 0.16
CA SER A 161 3.64 14.08 1.18
C SER A 161 2.95 14.67 2.43
N ALA A 162 1.66 15.01 2.36
CA ALA A 162 0.88 15.42 3.52
C ALA A 162 0.76 14.31 4.59
N ASN A 163 1.04 13.06 4.22
CA ASN A 163 1.03 11.92 5.12
C ASN A 163 2.40 11.61 5.75
N ASP A 164 3.50 12.15 5.22
CA ASP A 164 4.87 11.81 5.64
C ASP A 164 5.08 11.97 7.16
N GLN A 165 4.60 13.09 7.74
CA GLN A 165 4.70 13.31 9.19
C GLN A 165 3.91 12.29 10.02
N ARG A 166 2.82 11.74 9.48
CA ARG A 166 2.04 10.71 10.16
C ARG A 166 2.81 9.40 10.21
N TYR A 167 3.48 9.02 9.12
CA TYR A 167 4.35 7.85 9.07
C TYR A 167 5.58 8.01 9.97
N GLN A 168 6.19 9.22 10.01
CA GLN A 168 7.30 9.51 10.91
C GLN A 168 6.95 9.30 12.40
N ARG A 169 5.74 9.64 12.82
CA ARG A 169 5.27 9.41 14.21
C ARG A 169 5.16 7.92 14.55
N LEU A 170 5.08 7.05 13.56
CA LEU A 170 5.08 5.59 13.71
C LEU A 170 6.47 4.96 13.49
N GLY A 171 7.53 5.79 13.43
CA GLY A 171 8.91 5.33 13.37
C GLY A 171 9.48 5.14 11.98
N PHE A 172 8.74 5.52 10.92
CA PHE A 172 9.31 5.57 9.58
C PHE A 172 10.24 6.79 9.44
N ALA A 173 11.38 6.59 8.79
CA ALA A 173 12.31 7.65 8.41
C ALA A 173 12.35 7.81 6.89
N LEU A 174 12.71 8.99 6.42
CA LEU A 174 12.96 9.21 5.01
C LEU A 174 14.05 8.25 4.51
N HIS A 175 13.74 7.45 3.50
CA HIS A 175 14.68 6.58 2.81
C HIS A 175 15.17 7.21 1.50
N GLY A 176 14.26 7.75 0.69
CA GLY A 176 14.56 8.41 -0.57
C GLY A 176 13.36 9.17 -1.15
N ARG A 177 13.52 9.63 -2.36
CA ARG A 177 12.46 10.25 -3.17
C ARG A 177 12.68 9.95 -4.64
N PHE A 178 11.61 9.84 -5.39
CA PHE A 178 11.66 9.78 -6.85
C PHE A 178 10.56 10.61 -7.49
N ASN A 179 10.80 11.05 -8.72
CA ASN A 179 9.82 11.78 -9.52
C ASN A 179 9.08 10.80 -10.41
N LEU A 180 7.79 11.01 -10.57
CA LEU A 180 7.02 10.30 -11.58
C LEU A 180 7.17 10.95 -12.96
N PRO A 181 6.88 10.20 -14.05
CA PRO A 181 6.99 10.70 -15.40
C PRO A 181 6.14 11.96 -15.68
N ASP A 182 6.49 12.70 -16.73
CA ASP A 182 5.75 13.88 -17.23
C ASP A 182 5.55 14.96 -16.15
N ASP A 183 6.61 15.33 -15.43
CA ASP A 183 6.56 16.26 -14.29
C ASP A 183 5.50 15.88 -13.24
N GLY A 184 5.36 14.58 -13.02
CA GLY A 184 4.44 14.02 -12.05
C GLY A 184 4.82 14.32 -10.60
N PRO A 185 3.99 13.94 -9.65
CA PRO A 185 4.25 14.17 -8.23
C PRO A 185 5.51 13.45 -7.77
N ILE A 186 6.11 13.99 -6.71
CA ILE A 186 7.24 13.36 -6.01
C ILE A 186 6.68 12.34 -5.04
N VAL A 187 7.19 11.11 -5.08
CA VAL A 187 6.90 10.05 -4.12
C VAL A 187 8.04 10.00 -3.09
N THR A 188 7.67 9.94 -1.83
CA THR A 188 8.64 9.79 -0.73
C THR A 188 8.71 8.32 -0.31
N THR A 189 9.91 7.72 -0.38
CA THR A 189 10.12 6.38 0.16
C THR A 189 10.53 6.46 1.62
N MET A 190 9.98 5.59 2.45
CA MET A 190 10.20 5.63 3.88
C MET A 190 10.50 4.23 4.43
N TRP A 191 11.46 4.15 5.32
CA TRP A 191 11.94 2.93 5.94
C TRP A 191 11.76 2.97 7.45
N ARG A 192 11.33 1.87 8.01
CA ARG A 192 11.26 1.63 9.44
C ARG A 192 12.07 0.37 9.76
N PRO A 193 13.21 0.48 10.48
CA PRO A 193 14.03 -0.68 10.81
C PRO A 193 13.27 -1.67 11.68
N GLY A 194 13.59 -2.95 11.52
CA GLY A 194 13.09 -3.99 12.41
C GLY A 194 13.57 -3.75 13.84
N ARG A 195 12.71 -3.96 14.79
CA ARG A 195 13.06 -3.95 16.21
C ARG A 195 13.50 -5.37 16.57
N GLY A 196 14.81 -5.60 16.66
CA GLY A 196 15.32 -6.87 17.20
C GLY A 196 14.65 -7.18 18.55
N PRO A 197 14.56 -8.46 18.97
CA PRO A 197 14.02 -8.80 20.26
C PRO A 197 14.74 -7.98 21.35
N GLU A 198 13.99 -7.34 22.24
CA GLU A 198 14.59 -6.65 23.39
C GLU A 198 15.51 -7.64 24.10
N PRO A 199 16.76 -7.25 24.41
CA PRO A 199 17.65 -8.11 25.18
C PRO A 199 16.95 -8.45 26.49
N SER A 200 16.73 -9.75 26.73
CA SER A 200 16.14 -10.24 27.98
C SER A 200 16.86 -9.59 29.16
N PRO A 201 16.13 -9.08 30.16
CA PRO A 201 16.77 -8.47 31.32
C PRO A 201 17.73 -9.50 31.94
N ILE A 202 19.01 -9.16 31.94
CA ILE A 202 20.06 -9.96 32.59
C ILE A 202 19.64 -10.13 34.05
N ARG A 203 19.19 -11.31 34.43
CA ARG A 203 19.03 -11.66 35.83
C ARG A 203 20.44 -11.58 36.45
N ARG A 204 20.71 -10.49 37.14
CA ARG A 204 21.89 -10.43 37.99
C ARG A 204 21.76 -11.49 39.09
N PRO A 205 22.84 -12.23 39.39
CA PRO A 205 22.84 -13.25 40.43
C PRO A 205 22.65 -12.65 41.84
#